data_5bea41091c1e7910f7ceb6c3c748e9fb
#
_entry.id   5bea41091c1e7910f7ceb6c3c748e9fb
#
_cell.length_a   1.000
_cell.length_b   1.000
_cell.length_c   1.000
_cell.angle_alpha   90.00
_cell.angle_beta   90.00
_cell.angle_gamma   90.00
#
_symmetry.space_group_name_H-M   'P 1'
#
loop_
_entity.id
_entity.type
_entity.pdbx_description
1 polymer ?
#
loop_
_entity_poly.entity_id
_entity_poly.type
_entity_poly.pdbx_seq_one_letter_code
_entity_poly.pdbx_strand_id
1 'polypeptide(L)'
;TGAKNRHAMNEFLSILPIKTSLGILYADVMGLKQINDTQGHQAGDQTLIRCCRCLMEHFPKNTVFRVGGDEFLILCENWSQMEFEHAVNCLKNDMIEGVSFMAVGSVWLPCCDENVEKYISDADSRMYENKRAYYQSKGHDRRKRRE
;
A
#
# COMPACT_ATOMS: atom_id res chain seq x y z
N THR A 1 -3.93 12.35 -7.30
CA THR A 1 -4.44 11.51 -6.20
C THR A 1 -4.48 12.23 -4.86
N GLY A 2 -3.69 13.26 -4.67
CA GLY A 2 -3.53 13.94 -3.41
C GLY A 2 -2.46 13.35 -2.50
N ALA A 3 -1.91 12.19 -2.82
CA ALA A 3 -0.81 11.60 -2.09
C ALA A 3 0.49 12.37 -2.35
N LYS A 4 1.41 12.34 -1.38
CA LYS A 4 2.75 12.87 -1.55
C LYS A 4 3.55 11.97 -2.50
N ASN A 5 4.59 12.53 -3.09
CA ASN A 5 5.40 11.80 -4.06
C ASN A 5 6.61 11.10 -3.41
N ARG A 6 7.37 10.36 -4.22
CA ARG A 6 8.58 9.64 -3.77
C ARG A 6 9.63 10.59 -3.18
N HIS A 7 9.78 11.79 -3.74
CA HIS A 7 10.72 12.77 -3.21
C HIS A 7 10.36 13.17 -1.78
N ALA A 8 9.08 13.43 -1.52
CA ALA A 8 8.58 13.72 -0.17
C ALA A 8 8.80 12.54 0.79
N MET A 9 8.64 11.31 0.29
CA MET A 9 8.94 10.11 1.08
C MET A 9 10.41 10.06 1.48
N ASN A 10 11.32 10.32 0.54
CA ASN A 10 12.75 10.32 0.83
C ASN A 10 13.12 11.42 1.83
N GLU A 11 12.52 12.59 1.72
CA GLU A 11 12.70 13.66 2.71
C GLU A 11 12.21 13.25 4.10
N PHE A 12 11.02 12.64 4.17
CA PHE A 12 10.47 12.13 5.43
C PHE A 12 11.43 11.14 6.10
N LEU A 13 11.94 10.18 5.34
CA LEU A 13 12.84 9.16 5.86
C LEU A 13 14.18 9.76 6.31
N SER A 14 14.65 10.80 5.64
CA SER A 14 15.94 11.43 5.97
C SER A 14 15.94 12.16 7.30
N ILE A 15 14.76 12.64 7.76
CA ILE A 15 14.61 13.38 9.01
C ILE A 15 13.93 12.57 10.10
N LEU A 16 13.61 11.31 9.83
CA LEU A 16 12.92 10.45 10.80
C LEU A 16 13.82 10.21 12.02
N PRO A 17 13.34 10.55 13.24
CA PRO A 17 14.15 10.37 14.44
C PRO A 17 14.44 8.90 14.71
N ILE A 18 15.66 8.60 15.10
CA ILE A 18 16.04 7.28 15.59
C ILE A 18 15.29 7.04 16.92
N LYS A 19 14.80 5.83 17.16
CA LYS A 19 14.05 5.41 18.34
C LYS A 19 12.57 5.81 18.33
N THR A 20 12.05 6.30 17.22
CA THR A 20 10.61 6.50 17.06
C THR A 20 9.99 5.21 16.51
N SER A 21 8.78 4.86 17.00
CA SER A 21 8.04 3.76 16.40
C SER A 21 7.60 4.11 14.99
N LEU A 22 7.45 3.11 14.13
CA LEU A 22 7.05 3.33 12.74
C LEU A 22 6.16 2.19 12.26
N GLY A 23 4.97 2.53 11.78
CA GLY A 23 4.14 1.62 11.02
C GLY A 23 4.39 1.80 9.54
N ILE A 24 4.60 0.72 8.81
CA ILE A 24 4.86 0.71 7.38
C ILE A 24 3.80 -0.14 6.70
N LEU A 25 3.09 0.44 5.74
CA LEU A 25 2.16 -0.29 4.88
C LEU A 25 2.54 -0.05 3.44
N TYR A 26 2.76 -1.13 2.70
CA TYR A 26 3.01 -1.07 1.27
C TYR A 26 1.76 -1.55 0.55
N ALA A 27 1.27 -0.79 -0.44
CA ALA A 27 0.06 -1.10 -1.18
C ALA A 27 0.31 -1.03 -2.68
N ASP A 28 -0.26 -1.97 -3.42
CA ASP A 28 -0.16 -2.05 -4.87
C ASP A 28 -1.57 -2.22 -5.44
N VAL A 29 -1.97 -1.32 -6.35
CA VAL A 29 -3.27 -1.39 -7.01
C VAL A 29 -3.27 -2.56 -7.99
N MET A 30 -4.21 -3.49 -7.80
CA MET A 30 -4.30 -4.69 -8.63
C MET A 30 -5.17 -4.44 -9.86
N GLY A 31 -4.77 -5.05 -10.99
CA GLY A 31 -5.56 -5.03 -12.21
C GLY A 31 -5.55 -3.71 -12.96
N LEU A 32 -4.68 -2.77 -12.60
CA LEU A 32 -4.66 -1.45 -13.24
C LEU A 32 -4.39 -1.52 -14.73
N LYS A 33 -3.45 -2.39 -15.14
CA LYS A 33 -3.15 -2.57 -16.56
C LYS A 33 -4.38 -3.05 -17.33
N GLN A 34 -5.10 -4.01 -16.79
CA GLN A 34 -6.31 -4.54 -17.40
C GLN A 34 -7.39 -3.46 -17.50
N ILE A 35 -7.54 -2.65 -16.44
CA ILE A 35 -8.50 -1.53 -16.44
C ILE A 35 -8.12 -0.53 -17.54
N ASN A 36 -6.86 -0.15 -17.65
CA ASN A 36 -6.38 0.75 -18.69
C ASN A 36 -6.63 0.19 -20.08
N ASP A 37 -6.32 -1.09 -20.29
CA ASP A 37 -6.45 -1.74 -21.60
C ASP A 37 -7.91 -1.91 -22.02
N THR A 38 -8.82 -2.19 -21.10
CA THR A 38 -10.23 -2.48 -21.41
C THR A 38 -11.13 -1.26 -21.30
N GLN A 39 -10.83 -0.32 -20.38
CA GLN A 39 -11.70 0.82 -20.07
C GLN A 39 -11.02 2.18 -20.30
N GLY A 40 -9.74 2.19 -20.66
CA GLY A 40 -8.99 3.41 -20.93
C GLY A 40 -8.27 3.98 -19.72
N HIS A 41 -7.33 4.90 -19.99
CA HIS A 41 -6.48 5.52 -18.95
C HIS A 41 -7.27 6.36 -17.95
N GLN A 42 -8.38 6.96 -18.37
CA GLN A 42 -9.25 7.70 -17.43
C GLN A 42 -9.83 6.78 -16.35
N ALA A 43 -10.25 5.57 -16.74
CA ALA A 43 -10.75 4.58 -15.78
C ALA A 43 -9.65 4.13 -14.83
N GLY A 44 -8.43 3.96 -15.33
CA GLY A 44 -7.26 3.66 -14.50
C GLY A 44 -6.96 4.77 -13.51
N ASP A 45 -7.01 6.03 -13.95
CA ASP A 45 -6.80 7.18 -13.09
C ASP A 45 -7.87 7.27 -11.99
N GLN A 46 -9.13 7.00 -12.32
CA GLN A 46 -10.21 6.96 -11.35
C GLN A 46 -10.01 5.84 -10.32
N THR A 47 -9.50 4.70 -10.76
CA THR A 47 -9.17 3.59 -9.87
C THR A 47 -8.07 3.99 -8.88
N LEU A 48 -7.02 4.66 -9.36
CA LEU A 48 -5.95 5.17 -8.49
C LEU A 48 -6.47 6.18 -7.48
N ILE A 49 -7.36 7.08 -7.89
CA ILE A 49 -7.97 8.07 -7.01
C ILE A 49 -8.80 7.37 -5.92
N ARG A 50 -9.60 6.37 -6.28
CA ARG A 50 -10.40 5.61 -5.31
C ARG A 50 -9.52 4.86 -4.32
N CYS A 51 -8.45 4.24 -4.78
CA CYS A 51 -7.51 3.56 -3.91
C CYS A 51 -6.87 4.53 -2.93
N CYS A 52 -6.43 5.67 -3.40
CA CYS A 52 -5.85 6.71 -2.57
C CYS A 52 -6.83 7.22 -1.52
N ARG A 53 -8.09 7.44 -1.89
CA ARG A 53 -9.15 7.83 -0.95
C ARG A 53 -9.36 6.77 0.12
N CYS A 54 -9.41 5.52 -0.28
CA CYS A 54 -9.57 4.40 0.66
C CYS A 54 -8.44 4.39 1.69
N LEU A 55 -7.20 4.58 1.23
CA LEU A 55 -6.06 4.70 2.15
C LEU A 55 -6.22 5.89 3.09
N MET A 56 -6.65 7.03 2.58
CA MET A 56 -6.80 8.26 3.38
C MET A 56 -7.99 8.25 4.33
N GLU A 57 -8.92 7.33 4.16
CA GLU A 57 -10.00 7.11 5.14
C GLU A 57 -9.48 6.46 6.41
N HIS A 58 -8.39 5.71 6.32
CA HIS A 58 -7.81 4.97 7.44
C HIS A 58 -6.51 5.55 7.95
N PHE A 59 -5.81 6.33 7.12
CA PHE A 59 -4.50 6.90 7.46
C PHE A 59 -4.49 8.39 7.13
N PRO A 60 -3.90 9.24 7.99
CA PRO A 60 -3.79 10.67 7.71
C PRO A 60 -3.10 10.94 6.37
N LYS A 61 -3.57 11.98 5.69
CA LYS A 61 -3.05 12.34 4.36
C LYS A 61 -1.53 12.51 4.31
N ASN A 62 -0.95 13.06 5.38
CA ASN A 62 0.49 13.29 5.45
C ASN A 62 1.32 12.02 5.60
N THR A 63 0.68 10.86 5.80
CA THR A 63 1.36 9.57 5.89
C THR A 63 1.35 8.79 4.59
N VAL A 64 0.62 9.24 3.57
CA VAL A 64 0.38 8.51 2.32
C VAL A 64 1.26 9.07 1.21
N PHE A 65 2.13 8.21 0.66
CA PHE A 65 3.06 8.53 -0.42
C PHE A 65 2.79 7.65 -1.63
N ARG A 66 2.76 8.22 -2.81
CA ARG A 66 2.72 7.48 -4.06
C ARG A 66 4.16 7.29 -4.54
N VAL A 67 4.63 6.05 -4.57
CA VAL A 67 6.03 5.73 -4.84
C VAL A 67 6.27 5.12 -6.21
N GLY A 68 5.22 4.71 -6.88
CA GLY A 68 5.26 4.18 -8.24
C GLY A 68 3.94 4.46 -8.92
N GLY A 69 3.79 4.00 -10.17
CA GLY A 69 2.56 4.21 -10.94
C GLY A 69 1.32 3.67 -10.24
N ASP A 70 1.43 2.50 -9.66
CA ASP A 70 0.34 1.78 -8.99
C ASP A 70 0.69 1.43 -7.53
N GLU A 71 1.73 2.05 -6.97
CA GLU A 71 2.22 1.72 -5.64
C GLU A 71 2.13 2.90 -4.68
N PHE A 72 1.66 2.59 -3.46
CA PHE A 72 1.58 3.55 -2.35
C PHE A 72 2.35 3.01 -1.15
N LEU A 73 2.97 3.92 -0.42
CA LEU A 73 3.66 3.62 0.83
C LEU A 73 3.08 4.50 1.93
N ILE A 74 2.68 3.89 3.03
CA ILE A 74 2.15 4.59 4.20
C ILE A 74 3.16 4.48 5.33
N LEU A 75 3.54 5.62 5.91
CA LEU A 75 4.53 5.72 6.97
C LEU A 75 3.90 6.44 8.17
N CYS A 76 3.65 5.68 9.24
CA CYS A 76 2.98 6.17 10.45
C CYS A 76 4.00 6.30 11.58
N GLU A 77 4.57 7.49 11.72
CA GLU A 77 5.54 7.80 12.75
C GLU A 77 4.85 7.94 14.10
N ASN A 78 5.43 7.31 15.12
CA ASN A 78 4.99 7.40 16.51
C ASN A 78 3.59 6.82 16.78
N TRP A 79 3.15 5.87 15.96
CA TRP A 79 1.93 5.12 16.22
C TRP A 79 2.25 3.90 17.11
N SER A 80 1.34 3.56 18.00
CA SER A 80 1.44 2.30 18.72
C SER A 80 1.15 1.13 17.77
N GLN A 81 1.62 -0.05 18.14
CA GLN A 81 1.33 -1.26 17.39
C GLN A 81 -0.18 -1.50 17.26
N MET A 82 -0.90 -1.31 18.35
CA MET A 82 -2.36 -1.52 18.38
C MET A 82 -3.07 -0.56 17.44
N GLU A 83 -2.74 0.72 17.48
CA GLU A 83 -3.34 1.73 16.60
C GLU A 83 -3.07 1.41 15.13
N PHE A 84 -1.83 1.07 14.82
CA PHE A 84 -1.43 0.78 13.44
C PHE A 84 -2.11 -0.48 12.91
N GLU A 85 -2.06 -1.56 13.67
CA GLU A 85 -2.68 -2.83 13.26
C GLU A 85 -4.21 -2.71 13.14
N HIS A 86 -4.83 -1.92 14.02
CA HIS A 86 -6.26 -1.65 13.92
C HIS A 86 -6.59 -0.93 12.60
N ALA A 87 -5.84 0.10 12.25
CA ALA A 87 -6.05 0.84 11.00
C ALA A 87 -5.85 -0.08 9.77
N VAL A 88 -4.82 -0.92 9.79
CA VAL A 88 -4.56 -1.90 8.72
C VAL A 88 -5.73 -2.87 8.59
N ASN A 89 -6.25 -3.39 9.70
CA ASN A 89 -7.38 -4.33 9.68
C ASN A 89 -8.66 -3.66 9.17
N CYS A 90 -8.92 -2.43 9.56
CA CYS A 90 -10.07 -1.67 9.05
C CYS A 90 -9.95 -1.44 7.53
N LEU A 91 -8.77 -1.12 7.04
CA LEU A 91 -8.51 -0.98 5.60
C LEU A 91 -8.80 -2.30 4.88
N LYS A 92 -8.29 -3.41 5.39
CA LYS A 92 -8.51 -4.73 4.78
C LYS A 92 -9.99 -5.10 4.75
N ASN A 93 -10.74 -4.79 5.80
CA ASN A 93 -12.18 -5.08 5.85
C ASN A 93 -12.94 -4.26 4.82
N ASP A 94 -12.61 -2.98 4.65
CA ASP A 94 -13.24 -2.14 3.64
C ASP A 94 -12.97 -2.67 2.23
N MET A 95 -11.77 -3.19 1.97
CA MET A 95 -11.44 -3.78 0.68
C MET A 95 -12.19 -5.08 0.41
N ILE A 96 -12.51 -5.85 1.45
CA ILE A 96 -13.28 -7.10 1.31
C ILE A 96 -14.76 -6.79 1.03
N GLU A 97 -15.34 -5.83 1.74
CA GLU A 97 -16.74 -5.45 1.59
C GLU A 97 -16.99 -4.71 0.27
N GLY A 98 -16.00 -3.95 -0.19
CA GLY A 98 -16.06 -3.30 -1.49
C GLY A 98 -15.46 -4.20 -2.58
N VAL A 99 -14.76 -3.60 -3.51
CA VAL A 99 -13.98 -4.33 -4.51
C VAL A 99 -12.53 -4.35 -4.01
N SER A 100 -12.01 -5.55 -3.79
CA SER A 100 -10.62 -5.69 -3.41
C SER A 100 -9.75 -5.28 -4.61
N PHE A 101 -9.10 -4.15 -4.50
CA PHE A 101 -8.32 -3.58 -5.59
C PHE A 101 -6.87 -3.26 -5.22
N MET A 102 -6.47 -3.56 -3.98
CA MET A 102 -5.09 -3.38 -3.54
C MET A 102 -4.56 -4.61 -2.83
N ALA A 103 -3.33 -4.99 -3.16
CA ALA A 103 -2.55 -5.90 -2.33
C ALA A 103 -1.81 -5.08 -1.30
N VAL A 104 -1.73 -5.54 -0.06
CA VAL A 104 -1.09 -4.80 1.03
C VAL A 104 -0.17 -5.69 1.84
N GLY A 105 0.90 -5.11 2.35
CA GLY A 105 1.80 -5.72 3.30
C GLY A 105 2.22 -4.71 4.34
N SER A 106 2.30 -5.11 5.59
CA SER A 106 2.59 -4.18 6.68
C SER A 106 3.62 -4.72 7.66
N VAL A 107 4.35 -3.78 8.27
CA VAL A 107 5.33 -4.04 9.31
C VAL A 107 5.19 -2.92 10.34
N TRP A 108 5.26 -3.26 11.62
CA TRP A 108 5.35 -2.26 12.68
C TRP A 108 6.65 -2.43 13.45
N LEU A 109 7.34 -1.33 13.68
CA LEU A 109 8.61 -1.28 14.40
C LEU A 109 8.42 -0.51 15.70
N PRO A 110 8.83 -1.08 16.86
CA PRO A 110 8.81 -0.33 18.13
C PRO A 110 9.83 0.81 18.14
N CYS A 111 10.86 0.71 17.32
CA CYS A 111 11.98 1.64 17.33
C CYS A 111 12.62 1.65 15.93
N CYS A 112 12.59 2.80 15.28
CA CYS A 112 13.30 3.00 14.02
C CYS A 112 14.80 2.97 14.24
N ASP A 113 15.51 2.30 13.36
CA ASP A 113 16.97 2.30 13.33
C ASP A 113 17.46 2.67 11.93
N GLU A 114 18.74 2.50 11.66
CA GLU A 114 19.36 2.82 10.37
C GLU A 114 18.89 1.91 9.23
N ASN A 115 18.16 0.83 9.54
CA ASN A 115 17.74 -0.18 8.58
C ASN A 115 16.27 -0.02 8.14
N VAL A 116 15.72 1.19 8.14
CA VAL A 116 14.33 1.46 7.74
C VAL A 116 14.02 0.89 6.35
N GLU A 117 14.97 1.00 5.43
CA GLU A 117 14.80 0.48 4.07
C GLU A 117 14.60 -1.04 4.04
N LYS A 118 15.25 -1.77 4.94
CA LYS A 118 15.03 -3.21 5.09
C LYS A 118 13.59 -3.52 5.48
N TYR A 119 13.03 -2.74 6.40
CA TYR A 119 11.66 -2.95 6.86
C TYR A 119 10.64 -2.54 5.81
N ILE A 120 10.93 -1.53 5.01
CA ILE A 120 10.13 -1.18 3.83
C ILE A 120 10.15 -2.35 2.84
N SER A 121 11.31 -2.94 2.61
CA SER A 121 11.46 -4.13 1.77
C SER A 121 10.68 -5.32 2.31
N ASP A 122 10.65 -5.50 3.63
CA ASP A 122 9.85 -6.55 4.28
C ASP A 122 8.36 -6.33 4.04
N ALA A 123 7.88 -5.09 4.14
CA ALA A 123 6.49 -4.74 3.85
C ALA A 123 6.16 -5.01 2.38
N ASP A 124 7.06 -4.66 1.48
CA ASP A 124 6.92 -4.93 0.05
C ASP A 124 6.82 -6.44 -0.22
N SER A 125 7.66 -7.24 0.43
CA SER A 125 7.62 -8.70 0.29
C SER A 125 6.29 -9.29 0.78
N ARG A 126 5.76 -8.78 1.89
CA ARG A 126 4.45 -9.19 2.40
C ARG A 126 3.33 -8.78 1.46
N MET A 127 3.41 -7.60 0.88
CA MET A 127 2.47 -7.14 -0.15
C MET A 127 2.51 -8.07 -1.36
N TYR A 128 3.69 -8.43 -1.81
CA TYR A 128 3.86 -9.33 -2.94
C TYR A 128 3.25 -10.71 -2.67
N GLU A 129 3.44 -11.26 -1.47
CA GLU A 129 2.80 -12.51 -1.07
C GLU A 129 1.28 -12.40 -1.05
N ASN A 130 0.75 -11.29 -0.57
CA ASN A 130 -0.68 -11.00 -0.60
C ASN A 130 -1.20 -10.93 -2.03
N LYS A 131 -0.45 -10.28 -2.91
CA LYS A 131 -0.77 -10.19 -4.34
C LYS A 131 -0.79 -11.57 -5.00
N ARG A 132 0.20 -12.41 -4.72
CA ARG A 132 0.25 -13.79 -5.23
C ARG A 132 -0.96 -14.60 -4.76
N ALA A 133 -1.28 -14.54 -3.48
CA ALA A 133 -2.43 -15.26 -2.93
C ALA A 133 -3.73 -14.83 -3.62
N TYR A 134 -3.90 -13.54 -3.87
CA TYR A 134 -5.05 -13.01 -4.60
C TYR A 134 -5.13 -13.59 -6.02
N TYR A 135 -4.03 -13.56 -6.75
CA TYR A 135 -4.01 -14.08 -8.12
C TYR A 135 -4.14 -15.60 -8.18
N GLN A 136 -3.67 -16.32 -7.18
CA GLN A 136 -3.87 -17.77 -7.10
C GLN A 136 -5.33 -18.13 -6.86
N SER A 137 -6.04 -17.37 -6.01
CA SER A 137 -7.44 -17.63 -5.71
C SER A 137 -8.37 -17.30 -6.87
N LYS A 138 -8.08 -16.22 -7.61
CA LYS A 138 -8.87 -15.77 -8.78
C LYS A 138 -8.16 -16.01 -10.10
N GLY A 139 -6.87 -16.25 -10.05
CA GLY A 139 -6.01 -16.26 -11.22
C GLY A 139 -5.82 -17.61 -11.85
N HIS A 140 -6.45 -18.66 -11.33
CA HIS A 140 -6.36 -19.97 -11.92
C HIS A 140 -6.83 -19.94 -13.38
N ASP A 141 -7.94 -19.26 -13.64
CA ASP A 141 -8.47 -19.05 -14.98
C ASP A 141 -7.57 -18.15 -15.82
N ARG A 142 -6.92 -17.20 -15.18
CA ARG A 142 -6.01 -16.27 -15.85
C ARG A 142 -4.74 -16.96 -16.34
N ARG A 143 -4.23 -17.93 -15.58
CA ARG A 143 -3.11 -18.76 -16.04
C ARG A 143 -3.49 -19.61 -17.24
N LYS A 144 -4.69 -20.18 -17.21
CA LYS A 144 -5.20 -20.98 -18.34
C LYS A 144 -5.33 -20.17 -19.60
N ARG A 145 -5.64 -18.87 -19.51
CA ARG A 145 -5.75 -17.99 -20.67
C ARG A 145 -4.40 -17.63 -21.28
N ARG A 146 -3.31 -17.73 -20.52
CA ARG A 146 -1.96 -17.48 -21.01
C ARG A 146 -1.31 -18.71 -21.65
N GLU A 147 -1.81 -19.84 -21.32
CA GLU A 147 -1.38 -21.12 -21.85
C GLU A 147 -2.25 -21.50 -23.05
#